data_c1dcd0b0777f8995d26c92cbf3c45979
#
_entry.id   c1dcd0b0777f8995d26c92cbf3c45979
#
_cell.length_a   1.000
_cell.length_b   1.000
_cell.length_c   1.000
_cell.angle_alpha   90.00
_cell.angle_beta   90.00
_cell.angle_gamma   90.00
#
_symmetry.space_group_name_H-M   'P 1'
#
loop_
_entity.id
_entity.type
_entity.pdbx_description
1 polymer ?
#
loop_
_entity_poly.entity_id
_entity_poly.type
_entity_poly.pdbx_seq_one_letter_code
_entity_poly.pdbx_strand_id
1 'polypeptide(L)'
;ELVNGSDMTYKEEVLAILRSHPEEERNDRLKALAGGRPYRSVLDVLYPQLRDACYIRVQYANRPDSVADTVNRAIEAIRGRKYEEAFRLLKTVEADERSWNVRGVCHLLCGDDKEAGLWLHRAVKAGNREAEENLKKMNAERRAATIGITQ
;
A
#
# COMPACT_ATOMS: atom_id res chain seq x y z
N GLU A 1 11.22 11.87 -29.22
CA GLU A 1 12.58 12.43 -29.02
C GLU A 1 13.67 11.35 -29.16
N LEU A 2 13.53 10.14 -28.58
CA LEU A 2 14.53 9.06 -28.64
C LEU A 2 14.84 8.60 -30.07
N VAL A 3 13.81 8.40 -30.91
CA VAL A 3 14.01 8.01 -32.32
C VAL A 3 14.76 9.10 -33.10
N ASN A 4 14.49 10.36 -32.79
CA ASN A 4 15.13 11.50 -33.46
C ASN A 4 16.62 11.63 -33.16
N GLY A 5 17.05 11.22 -31.96
CA GLY A 5 18.44 11.22 -31.53
C GLY A 5 19.22 9.93 -31.85
N SER A 6 18.56 8.93 -32.41
CA SER A 6 19.18 7.62 -32.69
C SER A 6 19.75 7.53 -34.10
N ASP A 7 20.78 6.69 -34.28
CA ASP A 7 21.41 6.38 -35.58
C ASP A 7 20.79 5.10 -36.17
N MET A 8 19.45 5.14 -36.34
CA MET A 8 18.68 3.99 -36.79
C MET A 8 18.53 3.96 -38.31
N THR A 9 18.69 2.79 -38.92
CA THR A 9 18.27 2.54 -40.28
C THR A 9 16.74 2.69 -40.39
N TYR A 10 16.24 3.32 -41.42
CA TYR A 10 14.81 3.63 -41.67
C TYR A 10 14.20 4.65 -40.67
N LYS A 11 15.03 5.53 -40.13
CA LYS A 11 14.60 6.54 -39.13
C LYS A 11 13.45 7.41 -39.65
N GLU A 12 13.57 7.92 -40.90
CA GLU A 12 12.57 8.83 -41.48
C GLU A 12 11.23 8.11 -41.68
N GLU A 13 11.25 6.88 -42.13
CA GLU A 13 10.05 6.05 -42.32
C GLU A 13 9.37 5.74 -41.00
N VAL A 14 10.16 5.43 -39.96
CA VAL A 14 9.63 5.21 -38.60
C VAL A 14 9.00 6.47 -38.06
N LEU A 15 9.66 7.63 -38.22
CA LEU A 15 9.11 8.92 -37.78
C LEU A 15 7.84 9.29 -38.55
N ALA A 16 7.77 8.99 -39.86
CA ALA A 16 6.57 9.20 -40.68
C ALA A 16 5.38 8.37 -40.10
N ILE A 17 5.59 7.10 -39.80
CA ILE A 17 4.54 6.25 -39.21
C ILE A 17 4.11 6.79 -37.85
N LEU A 18 5.04 7.19 -36.98
CA LEU A 18 4.73 7.71 -35.63
C LEU A 18 3.93 9.03 -35.69
N ARG A 19 4.12 9.84 -36.74
CA ARG A 19 3.41 11.13 -36.91
C ARG A 19 2.05 10.99 -37.60
N SER A 20 1.91 10.03 -38.51
CA SER A 20 0.74 9.96 -39.42
C SER A 20 -0.31 8.92 -38.95
N HIS A 21 -0.01 8.06 -37.99
CA HIS A 21 -0.93 7.00 -37.57
C HIS A 21 -1.25 7.06 -36.09
N PRO A 22 -2.48 6.67 -35.66
CA PRO A 22 -2.84 6.53 -34.26
C PRO A 22 -2.03 5.42 -33.57
N GLU A 23 -1.89 5.48 -32.27
CA GLU A 23 -1.03 4.61 -31.49
C GLU A 23 -1.31 3.11 -31.69
N GLU A 24 -2.59 2.77 -31.85
CA GLU A 24 -3.07 1.40 -32.03
C GLU A 24 -2.56 0.75 -33.33
N GLU A 25 -2.38 1.54 -34.40
CA GLU A 25 -1.96 1.07 -35.73
C GLU A 25 -0.43 1.09 -35.92
N ARG A 26 0.30 1.86 -35.11
CA ARG A 26 1.74 2.09 -35.28
C ARG A 26 2.55 0.80 -35.25
N ASN A 27 2.25 -0.09 -34.34
CA ASN A 27 2.97 -1.36 -34.19
C ASN A 27 2.84 -2.25 -35.41
N ASP A 28 1.66 -2.37 -35.96
CA ASP A 28 1.40 -3.22 -37.13
C ASP A 28 2.02 -2.63 -38.40
N ARG A 29 1.98 -1.29 -38.55
CA ARG A 29 2.65 -0.58 -39.63
C ARG A 29 4.18 -0.74 -39.56
N LEU A 30 4.77 -0.61 -38.39
CA LEU A 30 6.21 -0.82 -38.17
C LEU A 30 6.65 -2.25 -38.46
N LYS A 31 5.82 -3.24 -38.09
CA LYS A 31 6.08 -4.66 -38.39
C LYS A 31 5.96 -4.97 -39.87
N ALA A 32 5.07 -4.30 -40.59
CA ALA A 32 4.88 -4.46 -42.03
C ALA A 32 5.99 -3.78 -42.87
N LEU A 33 6.59 -2.70 -42.38
CA LEU A 33 7.63 -1.94 -43.07
C LEU A 33 8.90 -2.79 -43.24
N ALA A 34 9.38 -2.93 -44.49
CA ALA A 34 10.62 -3.63 -44.83
C ALA A 34 10.81 -4.99 -44.15
N GLY A 35 9.73 -5.78 -44.01
CA GLY A 35 9.76 -7.10 -43.38
C GLY A 35 10.06 -7.07 -41.86
N GLY A 36 9.68 -6.00 -41.19
CA GLY A 36 9.84 -5.81 -39.74
C GLY A 36 11.25 -5.41 -39.31
N ARG A 37 12.15 -5.10 -40.24
CA ARG A 37 13.53 -4.66 -39.89
C ARG A 37 13.51 -3.36 -39.06
N PRO A 38 12.75 -2.30 -39.40
CA PRO A 38 12.68 -1.12 -38.59
C PRO A 38 12.11 -1.38 -37.21
N TYR A 39 11.10 -2.25 -37.07
CA TYR A 39 10.53 -2.63 -35.78
C TYR A 39 11.56 -3.32 -34.89
N ARG A 40 12.35 -4.28 -35.44
CA ARG A 40 13.44 -4.93 -34.72
C ARG A 40 14.54 -3.95 -34.33
N SER A 41 14.91 -3.03 -35.22
CA SER A 41 15.90 -1.99 -34.91
C SER A 41 15.44 -1.07 -33.77
N VAL A 42 14.16 -0.75 -33.68
CA VAL A 42 13.58 0.00 -32.55
C VAL A 42 13.75 -0.80 -31.25
N LEU A 43 13.44 -2.09 -31.27
CA LEU A 43 13.60 -2.96 -30.09
C LEU A 43 15.06 -3.08 -29.66
N ASP A 44 15.97 -3.26 -30.60
CA ASP A 44 17.39 -3.51 -30.29
C ASP A 44 18.13 -2.23 -29.83
N VAL A 45 17.80 -1.08 -30.41
CA VAL A 45 18.52 0.17 -30.13
C VAL A 45 17.85 1.00 -29.05
N LEU A 46 16.53 1.07 -29.02
CA LEU A 46 15.79 1.97 -28.10
C LEU A 46 15.27 1.24 -26.87
N TYR A 47 14.92 -0.04 -26.99
CA TYR A 47 14.38 -0.79 -25.86
C TYR A 47 15.32 -0.90 -24.67
N PRO A 48 16.65 -1.10 -24.83
CA PRO A 48 17.60 -1.05 -23.73
C PRO A 48 17.61 0.30 -23.01
N GLN A 49 17.54 1.41 -23.80
CA GLN A 49 17.50 2.78 -23.22
C GLN A 49 16.19 3.08 -22.50
N LEU A 50 15.06 2.52 -22.98
CA LEU A 50 13.76 2.61 -22.31
C LEU A 50 13.68 1.73 -21.06
N ARG A 51 14.40 0.62 -21.03
CA ARG A 51 14.45 -0.30 -19.89
C ARG A 51 15.06 0.36 -18.65
N ASP A 52 16.02 1.25 -18.83
CA ASP A 52 16.57 2.05 -17.73
C ASP A 52 15.65 3.21 -17.33
N ALA A 53 14.76 3.66 -18.23
CA ALA A 53 13.75 4.68 -17.94
C ALA A 53 12.47 4.12 -17.28
N CYS A 54 12.28 2.81 -17.26
CA CYS A 54 11.13 2.13 -16.67
C CYS A 54 11.26 1.89 -15.15
N TYR A 55 12.02 2.68 -14.43
CA TYR A 55 11.71 2.94 -13.03
C TYR A 55 10.49 3.86 -13.03
N ILE A 56 9.29 3.27 -12.99
CA ILE A 56 8.13 3.98 -12.48
C ILE A 56 8.49 4.32 -11.05
N ARG A 57 9.06 5.51 -10.85
CA ARG A 57 9.12 6.12 -9.53
C ARG A 57 7.67 6.49 -9.22
N VAL A 58 6.92 5.57 -8.63
CA VAL A 58 5.68 5.89 -7.97
C VAL A 58 6.06 6.80 -6.82
N GLN A 59 6.16 8.08 -7.12
CA GLN A 59 6.15 9.10 -6.08
C GLN A 59 4.70 9.08 -5.59
N TYR A 60 4.45 8.29 -4.56
CA TYR A 60 3.36 8.61 -3.68
C TYR A 60 3.62 10.05 -3.26
N ALA A 61 2.77 10.97 -3.71
CA ALA A 61 2.71 12.27 -3.07
C ALA A 61 2.42 11.95 -1.61
N ASN A 62 3.47 11.92 -0.80
CA ASN A 62 3.39 11.71 0.63
C ASN A 62 2.62 12.93 1.18
N ARG A 63 1.30 12.90 1.04
CA ARG A 63 0.47 13.68 1.95
C ARG A 63 0.67 12.99 3.28
N PRO A 64 1.30 13.65 4.26
CA PRO A 64 1.48 13.06 5.57
C PRO A 64 0.10 12.62 6.05
N ASP A 65 -0.10 11.32 6.17
CA ASP A 65 -1.32 10.78 6.76
C ASP A 65 -1.19 10.95 8.27
N SER A 66 -1.64 12.10 8.75
CA SER A 66 -1.54 12.48 10.16
C SER A 66 -2.21 11.47 11.09
N VAL A 67 -3.22 10.74 10.59
CA VAL A 67 -3.87 9.66 11.36
C VAL A 67 -2.96 8.44 11.45
N ALA A 68 -2.41 7.98 10.32
CA ALA A 68 -1.48 6.85 10.31
C ALA A 68 -0.25 7.14 11.18
N ASP A 69 0.32 8.35 11.09
CA ASP A 69 1.44 8.76 11.92
C ASP A 69 1.09 8.76 13.41
N THR A 70 -0.10 9.23 13.78
CA THR A 70 -0.57 9.25 15.16
C THR A 70 -0.79 7.83 15.69
N VAL A 71 -1.40 6.96 14.89
CA VAL A 71 -1.61 5.55 15.25
C VAL A 71 -0.27 4.82 15.42
N ASN A 72 0.69 5.03 14.51
CA ASN A 72 2.03 4.45 14.62
C ASN A 72 2.77 4.92 15.88
N ARG A 73 2.70 6.21 16.21
CA ARG A 73 3.26 6.74 17.46
C ARG A 73 2.59 6.14 18.70
N ALA A 74 1.29 5.91 18.66
CA ALA A 74 0.58 5.25 19.75
C ALA A 74 1.05 3.78 19.90
N ILE A 75 1.28 3.06 18.80
CA ILE A 75 1.83 1.70 18.82
C ILE A 75 3.22 1.69 19.48
N GLU A 76 4.10 2.63 19.11
CA GLU A 76 5.42 2.74 19.74
C GLU A 76 5.33 3.07 21.24
N ALA A 77 4.38 3.92 21.66
CA ALA A 77 4.13 4.21 23.05
C ALA A 77 3.66 2.95 23.82
N ILE A 78 2.77 2.13 23.21
CA ILE A 78 2.31 0.85 23.78
C ILE A 78 3.50 -0.12 23.94
N ARG A 79 4.35 -0.26 22.93
CA ARG A 79 5.57 -1.10 22.99
C ARG A 79 6.51 -0.65 24.12
N GLY A 80 6.62 0.66 24.33
CA GLY A 80 7.35 1.25 25.45
C GLY A 80 6.62 1.22 26.79
N ARG A 81 5.44 0.59 26.89
CA ARG A 81 4.57 0.55 28.07
C ARG A 81 4.11 1.92 28.58
N LYS A 82 4.10 2.91 27.72
CA LYS A 82 3.63 4.28 27.98
C LYS A 82 2.15 4.42 27.64
N TYR A 83 1.31 3.70 28.33
CA TYR A 83 -0.12 3.57 27.99
C TYR A 83 -0.88 4.89 28.04
N GLU A 84 -0.58 5.77 28.99
CA GLU A 84 -1.20 7.09 29.09
C GLU A 84 -0.91 7.98 27.86
N GLU A 85 0.34 7.89 27.37
CA GLU A 85 0.73 8.60 26.14
C GLU A 85 -0.02 8.03 24.92
N ALA A 86 -0.10 6.69 24.84
CA ALA A 86 -0.85 6.02 23.79
C ALA A 86 -2.33 6.44 23.79
N PHE A 87 -2.99 6.47 24.95
CA PHE A 87 -4.38 6.91 25.07
C PHE A 87 -4.57 8.37 24.65
N ARG A 88 -3.66 9.26 25.02
CA ARG A 88 -3.73 10.67 24.57
C ARG A 88 -3.65 10.80 23.05
N LEU A 89 -2.72 10.06 22.42
CA LEU A 89 -2.57 10.04 20.97
C LEU A 89 -3.83 9.46 20.29
N LEU A 90 -4.31 8.30 20.74
CA LEU A 90 -5.48 7.63 20.16
C LEU A 90 -6.76 8.43 20.34
N LYS A 91 -6.86 9.26 21.38
CA LYS A 91 -8.01 10.15 21.59
C LYS A 91 -8.13 11.19 20.47
N THR A 92 -7.03 11.69 19.94
CA THR A 92 -7.05 12.70 18.87
C THR A 92 -7.55 12.16 17.53
N VAL A 93 -7.51 10.85 17.35
CA VAL A 93 -7.92 10.13 16.13
C VAL A 93 -9.03 9.11 16.38
N GLU A 94 -9.79 9.28 17.46
CA GLU A 94 -10.81 8.34 17.91
C GLU A 94 -11.92 8.08 16.87
N ALA A 95 -12.22 9.07 16.04
CA ALA A 95 -13.24 8.96 15.00
C ALA A 95 -12.79 8.06 13.81
N ASP A 96 -11.50 7.84 13.63
CA ASP A 96 -10.96 7.09 12.52
C ASP A 96 -10.85 5.59 12.89
N GLU A 97 -11.43 4.75 12.02
CA GLU A 97 -11.51 3.29 12.23
C GLU A 97 -10.14 2.60 12.39
N ARG A 98 -9.08 3.17 11.81
CA ARG A 98 -7.71 2.66 11.91
C ARG A 98 -7.15 2.70 13.34
N SER A 99 -7.71 3.56 14.20
CA SER A 99 -7.30 3.69 15.61
C SER A 99 -7.96 2.65 16.54
N TRP A 100 -9.10 2.09 16.15
CA TRP A 100 -9.96 1.32 17.07
C TRP A 100 -9.33 0.01 17.54
N ASN A 101 -8.65 -0.74 16.65
CA ASN A 101 -7.95 -1.96 17.05
C ASN A 101 -6.84 -1.65 18.06
N VAL A 102 -6.00 -0.65 17.78
CA VAL A 102 -4.89 -0.26 18.66
C VAL A 102 -5.40 0.22 20.01
N ARG A 103 -6.52 0.94 20.02
CA ARG A 103 -7.18 1.37 21.26
C ARG A 103 -7.69 0.20 22.07
N GLY A 104 -8.34 -0.77 21.42
CA GLY A 104 -8.78 -2.00 22.08
C GLY A 104 -7.63 -2.77 22.71
N VAL A 105 -6.52 -2.94 21.98
CA VAL A 105 -5.30 -3.58 22.51
C VAL A 105 -4.70 -2.81 23.69
N CYS A 106 -4.71 -1.47 23.63
CA CYS A 106 -4.20 -0.64 24.72
C CYS A 106 -5.02 -0.85 26.00
N HIS A 107 -6.36 -0.87 25.93
CA HIS A 107 -7.23 -1.19 27.08
C HIS A 107 -6.98 -2.61 27.61
N LEU A 108 -6.82 -3.59 26.70
CA LEU A 108 -6.54 -4.97 27.10
C LEU A 108 -5.24 -5.08 27.90
N LEU A 109 -4.17 -4.41 27.46
CA LEU A 109 -2.89 -4.41 28.17
C LEU A 109 -2.93 -3.65 29.50
N CYS A 110 -3.92 -2.78 29.70
CA CYS A 110 -4.18 -2.10 30.96
C CYS A 110 -5.13 -2.90 31.89
N GLY A 111 -5.61 -4.08 31.46
CA GLY A 111 -6.54 -4.92 32.23
C GLY A 111 -8.00 -4.44 32.17
N ASP A 112 -8.34 -3.54 31.28
CA ASP A 112 -9.71 -3.05 31.08
C ASP A 112 -10.40 -3.84 29.95
N ASP A 113 -10.73 -5.08 30.26
CA ASP A 113 -11.36 -6.02 29.31
C ASP A 113 -12.69 -5.52 28.76
N LYS A 114 -13.41 -4.69 29.51
CA LYS A 114 -14.72 -4.20 29.09
C LYS A 114 -14.58 -3.20 27.95
N GLU A 115 -13.76 -2.18 28.14
CA GLU A 115 -13.48 -1.19 27.10
C GLU A 115 -12.72 -1.80 25.93
N ALA A 116 -11.76 -2.72 26.19
CA ALA A 116 -11.07 -3.46 25.14
C ALA A 116 -12.06 -4.17 24.22
N GLY A 117 -13.03 -4.90 24.79
CA GLY A 117 -14.06 -5.58 24.01
C GLY A 117 -14.91 -4.63 23.16
N LEU A 118 -15.31 -3.48 23.68
CA LEU A 118 -16.08 -2.49 22.95
C LEU A 118 -15.32 -1.97 21.70
N TRP A 119 -14.05 -1.59 21.90
CA TRP A 119 -13.23 -1.06 20.81
C TRP A 119 -12.85 -2.13 19.78
N LEU A 120 -12.52 -3.36 20.21
CA LEU A 120 -12.24 -4.46 19.30
C LEU A 120 -13.49 -4.84 18.48
N HIS A 121 -14.67 -4.93 19.10
CA HIS A 121 -15.91 -5.17 18.35
C HIS A 121 -16.20 -4.08 17.32
N ARG A 122 -15.93 -2.81 17.65
CA ARG A 122 -16.09 -1.69 16.72
C ARG A 122 -15.14 -1.83 15.53
N ALA A 123 -13.88 -2.20 15.77
CA ALA A 123 -12.88 -2.44 14.74
C ALA A 123 -13.25 -3.65 13.84
N VAL A 124 -13.77 -4.73 14.41
CA VAL A 124 -14.25 -5.90 13.65
C VAL A 124 -15.40 -5.52 12.72
N LYS A 125 -16.36 -4.71 13.19
CA LYS A 125 -17.47 -4.21 12.34
C LYS A 125 -16.98 -3.36 11.17
N ALA A 126 -15.84 -2.69 11.31
CA ALA A 126 -15.17 -1.95 10.24
C ALA A 126 -14.29 -2.85 9.33
N GLY A 127 -14.27 -4.16 9.54
CA GLY A 127 -13.55 -5.12 8.71
C GLY A 127 -12.08 -5.34 9.11
N ASN A 128 -11.67 -4.94 10.30
CA ASN A 128 -10.30 -5.13 10.77
C ASN A 128 -10.06 -6.57 11.21
N ARG A 129 -9.27 -7.34 10.45
CA ARG A 129 -8.96 -8.76 10.72
C ARG A 129 -8.13 -8.96 11.99
N GLU A 130 -7.18 -8.07 12.28
CA GLU A 130 -6.36 -8.16 13.48
C GLU A 130 -7.20 -7.99 14.75
N ALA A 131 -8.22 -7.11 14.69
CA ALA A 131 -9.15 -6.94 15.80
C ALA A 131 -9.99 -8.21 16.04
N GLU A 132 -10.35 -8.95 15.00
CA GLU A 132 -11.05 -10.24 15.13
C GLU A 132 -10.18 -11.27 15.86
N GLU A 133 -8.90 -11.35 15.50
CA GLU A 133 -7.93 -12.24 16.16
C GLU A 133 -7.71 -11.84 17.63
N ASN A 134 -7.55 -10.54 17.90
CA ASN A 134 -7.38 -10.04 19.26
C ASN A 134 -8.61 -10.32 20.13
N LEU A 135 -9.82 -10.17 19.56
CA LEU A 135 -11.06 -10.47 20.27
C LEU A 135 -11.20 -11.97 20.57
N LYS A 136 -10.80 -12.85 19.66
CA LYS A 136 -10.78 -14.30 19.86
C LYS A 136 -9.82 -14.68 20.99
N LYS A 137 -8.61 -14.10 21.02
CA LYS A 137 -7.61 -14.32 22.10
C LYS A 137 -8.14 -13.86 23.45
N MET A 138 -8.66 -12.64 23.54
CA MET A 138 -9.25 -12.10 24.76
C MET A 138 -10.35 -13.00 25.30
N ASN A 139 -11.27 -13.49 24.45
CA ASN A 139 -12.35 -14.37 24.87
C ASN A 139 -11.87 -15.75 25.30
N ALA A 140 -10.79 -16.28 24.69
CA ALA A 140 -10.19 -17.55 25.10
C ALA A 140 -9.54 -17.44 26.48
N GLU A 141 -8.81 -16.37 26.74
CA GLU A 141 -8.18 -16.09 28.04
C GLU A 141 -9.23 -15.92 29.16
N ARG A 142 -10.31 -15.21 28.89
CA ARG A 142 -11.44 -15.07 29.83
C ARG A 142 -12.09 -16.41 30.19
N ARG A 143 -12.31 -17.28 29.17
CA ARG A 143 -12.85 -18.63 29.41
C ARG A 143 -11.89 -19.47 30.26
N ALA A 144 -10.59 -19.43 29.95
CA ALA A 144 -9.57 -20.17 30.73
C ALA A 144 -9.52 -19.70 32.19
N ALA A 145 -9.57 -18.38 32.41
CA ALA A 145 -9.61 -17.80 33.74
C ALA A 145 -10.88 -18.23 34.53
N THR A 146 -12.04 -18.29 33.89
CA THR A 146 -13.31 -18.72 34.51
C THR A 146 -13.26 -20.19 34.91
N ILE A 147 -12.67 -21.08 34.10
CA ILE A 147 -12.54 -22.50 34.37
C ILE A 147 -11.54 -22.75 35.52
N GLY A 148 -10.44 -21.97 35.59
CA GLY A 148 -9.42 -22.09 36.66
C GLY A 148 -9.89 -21.65 38.04
N ILE A 149 -10.96 -20.89 38.16
CA ILE A 149 -11.55 -20.46 39.45
C ILE A 149 -12.50 -21.52 40.04
N THR A 150 -12.93 -22.49 39.20
CA THR A 150 -13.93 -23.51 39.60
C THR A 150 -13.28 -24.81 40.16
N GLN A 151 -11.97 -24.82 40.30
CA GLN A 151 -11.21 -25.92 40.98
C GLN A 151 -10.65 -25.42 42.31
#